data_02570c009800bb95aaeaeb01ac270494
#
_entry.id   02570c009800bb95aaeaeb01ac270494
#
_cell.length_a   1.000
_cell.length_b   1.000
_cell.length_c   1.000
_cell.angle_alpha   90.00
_cell.angle_beta   90.00
_cell.angle_gamma   90.00
#
_symmetry.space_group_name_H-M   'P 1'
#
loop_
_entity.id
_entity.type
_entity.pdbx_description
1 polymer ?
#
loop_
_entity_poly.entity_id
_entity_poly.type
_entity_poly.pdbx_seq_one_letter_code
_entity_poly.pdbx_strand_id
1 'polypeptide(L)'
;HFDKKNYIIKGNQIDHPSNFISNFCKEYSLNSIFEVGAGELTTLFPIVKDHNFKFVSALDLSAERLKKGLDFFNINNLKIDSLISGNATKLPYTDNSFDLVFSHYCLEQVPLLSKKIIDEMIRVSSKYIIFIEPSYEFSNEYTRNKILIKGYPIFRKKMFENSFSKIIYR
;
A
#
# COMPACT_ATOMS: atom_id res chain seq x y z
N HIS A 1 -17.55 -9.47 15.65
CA HIS A 1 -17.96 -8.91 14.34
C HIS A 1 -17.31 -7.55 14.22
N PHE A 2 -16.21 -7.46 13.47
CA PHE A 2 -15.63 -6.17 13.09
C PHE A 2 -16.46 -5.61 11.94
N ASP A 3 -17.12 -4.50 12.18
CA ASP A 3 -17.84 -3.75 11.16
C ASP A 3 -16.81 -3.14 10.20
N LYS A 4 -16.67 -3.73 9.04
CA LYS A 4 -15.73 -3.27 8.00
C LYS A 4 -16.27 -2.01 7.34
N LYS A 5 -16.03 -0.85 7.94
CA LYS A 5 -16.44 0.45 7.39
C LYS A 5 -15.50 0.89 6.27
N ASN A 6 -16.06 1.10 5.10
CA ASN A 6 -15.35 1.69 3.97
C ASN A 6 -15.08 3.18 4.22
N TYR A 7 -13.82 3.59 4.30
CA TYR A 7 -13.46 5.00 4.33
C TYR A 7 -12.95 5.45 2.97
N ILE A 8 -13.58 6.49 2.47
CA ILE A 8 -13.12 7.22 1.30
C ILE A 8 -12.69 8.59 1.79
N ILE A 9 -11.41 8.90 1.68
CA ILE A 9 -10.93 10.24 1.96
C ILE A 9 -10.91 11.00 0.64
N LYS A 10 -11.79 12.00 0.53
CA LYS A 10 -11.70 13.01 -0.52
C LYS A 10 -10.54 13.93 -0.14
N GLY A 11 -9.40 13.80 -0.84
CA GLY A 11 -8.25 14.60 -0.53
C GLY A 11 -8.18 15.89 -1.34
N ASN A 12 -8.29 17.03 -0.67
CA ASN A 12 -7.49 18.19 -0.99
C ASN A 12 -6.55 18.36 0.20
N GLN A 13 -5.26 18.07 0.04
CA GLN A 13 -4.22 18.08 1.06
C GLN A 13 -4.26 16.87 2.01
N ILE A 14 -3.78 15.73 1.53
CA ILE A 14 -3.22 14.74 2.45
C ILE A 14 -1.79 15.18 2.70
N ASP A 15 -1.41 15.31 3.97
CA ASP A 15 -0.02 15.26 4.41
C ASP A 15 0.71 14.11 3.72
N HIS A 16 2.02 14.13 3.70
CA HIS A 16 2.81 13.07 3.09
C HIS A 16 2.18 11.69 3.36
N PRO A 17 2.03 10.80 2.35
CA PRO A 17 1.33 9.52 2.48
C PRO A 17 1.69 8.72 3.71
N SER A 18 2.95 8.79 4.13
CA SER A 18 3.44 8.12 5.34
C SER A 18 2.78 8.63 6.62
N ASN A 19 2.56 9.96 6.75
CA ASN A 19 1.90 10.54 7.93
C ASN A 19 0.46 10.03 8.04
N PHE A 20 -0.24 9.98 6.91
CA PHE A 20 -1.59 9.45 6.87
C PHE A 20 -1.63 7.98 7.33
N ILE A 21 -0.76 7.13 6.77
CA ILE A 21 -0.69 5.70 7.11
C ILE A 21 -0.28 5.53 8.58
N SER A 22 0.72 6.31 9.06
CA SER A 22 1.17 6.25 10.44
C SER A 22 0.05 6.59 11.43
N ASN A 23 -0.68 7.69 11.20
CA ASN A 23 -1.82 8.09 12.02
C ASN A 23 -2.93 7.03 12.00
N PHE A 24 -3.19 6.45 10.82
CA PHE A 24 -4.14 5.35 10.68
C PHE A 24 -3.74 4.12 11.50
N CYS A 25 -2.46 3.74 11.45
CA CYS A 25 -1.96 2.61 12.25
C CYS A 25 -2.11 2.84 13.75
N LYS A 26 -1.86 4.08 14.22
CA LYS A 26 -2.05 4.47 15.63
C LYS A 26 -3.52 4.43 16.04
N GLU A 27 -4.40 5.05 15.25
CA GLU A 27 -5.84 5.10 15.50
C GLU A 27 -6.46 3.72 15.66
N TYR A 28 -6.04 2.78 14.80
CA TYR A 28 -6.59 1.41 14.79
C TYR A 28 -5.73 0.38 15.53
N SER A 29 -4.66 0.82 16.21
CA SER A 29 -3.75 -0.04 16.98
C SER A 29 -3.25 -1.25 16.17
N LEU A 30 -2.74 -0.99 14.96
CA LEU A 30 -2.31 -2.03 14.05
C LEU A 30 -0.91 -2.56 14.44
N ASN A 31 -0.73 -3.87 14.42
CA ASN A 31 0.49 -4.53 14.87
C ASN A 31 1.39 -5.05 13.74
N SER A 32 0.83 -5.23 12.54
CA SER A 32 1.59 -5.73 11.40
C SER A 32 1.28 -4.95 10.13
N ILE A 33 2.32 -4.68 9.35
CA ILE A 33 2.24 -3.86 8.13
C ILE A 33 3.02 -4.51 6.99
N PHE A 34 2.47 -4.44 5.79
CA PHE A 34 3.11 -4.92 4.58
C PHE A 34 2.96 -3.93 3.44
N GLU A 35 4.09 -3.50 2.86
CA GLU A 35 4.13 -2.66 1.66
C GLU A 35 4.39 -3.50 0.41
N VAL A 36 3.50 -3.38 -0.58
CA VAL A 36 3.62 -4.02 -1.89
C VAL A 36 4.08 -2.99 -2.91
N GLY A 37 5.19 -3.28 -3.61
CA GLY A 37 5.86 -2.34 -4.51
C GLY A 37 6.64 -1.26 -3.75
N ALA A 38 7.36 -1.68 -2.72
CA ALA A 38 7.98 -0.80 -1.72
C ALA A 38 9.19 0.00 -2.23
N GLY A 39 9.77 -0.40 -3.36
CA GLY A 39 10.93 0.28 -3.93
C GLY A 39 12.08 0.42 -2.94
N GLU A 40 12.48 1.66 -2.67
CA GLU A 40 13.55 2.00 -1.72
C GLU A 40 13.02 2.22 -0.29
N LEU A 41 11.84 1.71 0.04
CA LEU A 41 11.19 1.79 1.37
C LEU A 41 10.92 3.22 1.85
N THR A 42 10.86 4.18 0.93
CA THR A 42 10.73 5.61 1.27
C THR A 42 9.41 5.97 1.94
N THR A 43 8.34 5.22 1.66
CA THR A 43 7.04 5.36 2.30
C THR A 43 7.00 4.64 3.64
N LEU A 44 7.52 3.41 3.68
CA LEU A 44 7.50 2.55 4.86
C LEU A 44 8.38 3.09 5.99
N PHE A 45 9.54 3.66 5.65
CA PHE A 45 10.53 4.12 6.62
C PHE A 45 9.95 5.08 7.69
N PRO A 46 9.32 6.23 7.34
CA PRO A 46 8.78 7.12 8.35
C PRO A 46 7.63 6.50 9.14
N ILE A 47 6.86 5.57 8.56
CA ILE A 47 5.79 4.86 9.25
C ILE A 47 6.36 3.96 10.35
N VAL A 48 7.40 3.18 10.03
CA VAL A 48 8.05 2.29 10.99
C VAL A 48 8.82 3.06 12.06
N LYS A 49 9.37 4.22 11.70
CA LYS A 49 10.03 5.11 12.69
C LYS A 49 9.04 5.67 13.72
N ASP A 50 7.80 5.88 13.32
CA ASP A 50 6.78 6.57 14.12
C ASP A 50 5.81 5.60 14.84
N HIS A 51 5.87 4.30 14.52
CA HIS A 51 4.99 3.29 15.10
C HIS A 51 5.72 1.97 15.38
N ASN A 52 5.48 1.38 16.53
CA ASN A 52 6.12 0.13 16.94
C ASN A 52 5.30 -1.09 16.49
N PHE A 53 5.60 -1.60 15.31
CA PHE A 53 4.98 -2.81 14.78
C PHE A 53 5.60 -4.08 15.38
N LYS A 54 4.79 -5.12 15.53
CA LYS A 54 5.27 -6.48 15.86
C LYS A 54 5.86 -7.19 14.65
N PHE A 55 5.40 -6.84 13.44
CA PHE A 55 5.87 -7.41 12.20
C PHE A 55 5.81 -6.41 11.07
N VAL A 56 6.93 -6.18 10.42
CA VAL A 56 7.10 -5.27 9.28
C VAL A 56 7.59 -6.06 8.08
N SER A 57 6.89 -5.93 6.96
CA SER A 57 7.30 -6.55 5.71
C SER A 57 7.22 -5.60 4.52
N ALA A 58 8.05 -5.88 3.51
CA ALA A 58 8.00 -5.19 2.23
C ALA A 58 8.35 -6.13 1.08
N LEU A 59 7.73 -5.89 -0.09
CA LEU A 59 8.04 -6.59 -1.33
C LEU A 59 8.21 -5.59 -2.46
N ASP A 60 9.23 -5.82 -3.28
CA ASP A 60 9.40 -5.15 -4.57
C ASP A 60 10.02 -6.11 -5.59
N LEU A 61 9.82 -5.86 -6.87
CA LEU A 61 10.44 -6.65 -7.93
C LEU A 61 11.96 -6.44 -8.00
N SER A 62 12.43 -5.24 -7.63
CA SER A 62 13.84 -4.85 -7.67
C SER A 62 14.56 -5.11 -6.35
N ALA A 63 15.38 -6.16 -6.31
CA ALA A 63 16.25 -6.44 -5.16
C ALA A 63 17.23 -5.29 -4.87
N GLU A 64 17.69 -4.58 -5.90
CA GLU A 64 18.60 -3.44 -5.74
C GLU A 64 17.94 -2.28 -5.00
N ARG A 65 16.70 -1.94 -5.35
CA ARG A 65 15.95 -0.88 -4.66
C ARG A 65 15.68 -1.25 -3.22
N LEU A 66 15.26 -2.48 -2.95
CA LEU A 66 15.04 -2.99 -1.59
C LEU A 66 16.33 -2.92 -0.76
N LYS A 67 17.48 -3.28 -1.35
CA LYS A 67 18.78 -3.20 -0.66
C LYS A 67 19.11 -1.78 -0.24
N LYS A 68 18.93 -0.79 -1.11
CA LYS A 68 19.14 0.63 -0.77
C LYS A 68 18.25 1.07 0.39
N GLY A 69 16.98 0.68 0.38
CA GLY A 69 16.05 0.96 1.48
C GLY A 69 16.48 0.29 2.77
N LEU A 70 16.91 -0.98 2.72
CA LEU A 70 17.40 -1.72 3.89
C LEU A 70 18.64 -1.07 4.51
N ASP A 71 19.59 -0.60 3.69
CA ASP A 71 20.77 0.11 4.17
C ASP A 71 20.36 1.36 4.95
N PHE A 72 19.34 2.08 4.50
CA PHE A 72 18.81 3.25 5.19
C PHE A 72 18.09 2.89 6.51
N PHE A 73 17.34 1.78 6.55
CA PHE A 73 16.76 1.24 7.78
C PHE A 73 17.83 0.90 8.81
N ASN A 74 18.89 0.21 8.39
CA ASN A 74 20.01 -0.20 9.26
C ASN A 74 20.75 0.99 9.86
N ILE A 75 21.05 2.02 9.06
CA ILE A 75 21.72 3.25 9.54
C ILE A 75 20.88 3.94 10.63
N ASN A 76 19.55 3.83 10.57
CA ASN A 76 18.64 4.43 11.53
C ASN A 76 18.21 3.47 12.65
N ASN A 77 18.83 2.29 12.78
CA ASN A 77 18.50 1.25 13.77
C ASN A 77 17.03 0.81 13.73
N LEU A 78 16.41 0.84 12.55
CA LEU A 78 15.04 0.34 12.34
C LEU A 78 15.09 -1.08 11.81
N LYS A 79 14.10 -1.87 12.22
CA LYS A 79 13.99 -3.28 11.84
C LYS A 79 12.92 -3.46 10.77
N ILE A 80 13.22 -4.32 9.81
CA ILE A 80 12.26 -4.93 8.89
C ILE A 80 12.35 -6.44 9.07
N ASP A 81 11.22 -7.12 9.29
CA ASP A 81 11.20 -8.53 9.63
C ASP A 81 11.27 -9.42 8.39
N SER A 82 10.70 -8.93 7.29
CA SER A 82 10.72 -9.66 6.01
C SER A 82 10.85 -8.70 4.85
N LEU A 83 11.88 -8.90 4.03
CA LEU A 83 12.15 -8.12 2.83
C LEU A 83 12.28 -9.06 1.64
N ILE A 84 11.36 -8.94 0.67
CA ILE A 84 11.19 -9.93 -0.39
C ILE A 84 11.36 -9.27 -1.76
N SER A 85 12.33 -9.77 -2.53
CA SER A 85 12.37 -9.49 -3.95
C SER A 85 11.51 -10.51 -4.70
N GLY A 86 10.42 -10.05 -5.31
CA GLY A 86 9.48 -10.97 -5.96
C GLY A 86 8.31 -10.30 -6.68
N ASN A 87 7.53 -11.15 -7.34
CA ASN A 87 6.36 -10.71 -8.11
C ASN A 87 5.13 -10.66 -7.19
N ALA A 88 4.50 -9.50 -7.11
CA ALA A 88 3.31 -9.26 -6.28
C ALA A 88 2.04 -10.01 -6.74
N THR A 89 2.07 -10.66 -7.90
CA THR A 89 0.93 -11.49 -8.36
C THR A 89 0.81 -12.83 -7.63
N LYS A 90 1.76 -13.15 -6.74
CA LYS A 90 1.74 -14.31 -5.85
C LYS A 90 2.56 -13.98 -4.60
N LEU A 91 1.89 -13.50 -3.56
CA LEU A 91 2.53 -13.13 -2.32
C LEU A 91 2.85 -14.37 -1.46
N PRO A 92 4.07 -14.48 -0.90
CA PRO A 92 4.53 -15.67 -0.17
C PRO A 92 4.05 -15.70 1.29
N TYR A 93 2.81 -15.31 1.50
CA TYR A 93 2.16 -15.28 2.82
C TYR A 93 0.83 -16.01 2.78
N THR A 94 0.41 -16.53 3.92
CA THR A 94 -0.91 -17.11 4.10
C THR A 94 -1.99 -16.04 4.14
N ASP A 95 -3.24 -16.46 4.03
CA ASP A 95 -4.38 -15.56 4.12
C ASP A 95 -4.40 -14.85 5.48
N ASN A 96 -4.81 -13.58 5.50
CA ASN A 96 -4.98 -12.78 6.71
C ASN A 96 -3.69 -12.62 7.56
N SER A 97 -2.51 -12.56 6.94
CA SER A 97 -1.22 -12.46 7.63
C SER A 97 -0.91 -11.08 8.20
N PHE A 98 -1.51 -10.00 7.68
CA PHE A 98 -1.18 -8.62 8.05
C PHE A 98 -2.41 -7.82 8.45
N ASP A 99 -2.28 -7.00 9.51
CA ASP A 99 -3.33 -6.05 9.89
C ASP A 99 -3.54 -4.99 8.80
N LEU A 100 -2.46 -4.51 8.19
CA LEU A 100 -2.47 -3.55 7.09
C LEU A 100 -1.59 -4.02 5.93
N VAL A 101 -2.16 -4.03 4.74
CA VAL A 101 -1.43 -4.14 3.47
C VAL A 101 -1.63 -2.87 2.68
N PHE A 102 -0.58 -2.29 2.11
CA PHE A 102 -0.72 -1.08 1.31
C PHE A 102 0.20 -1.07 0.09
N SER A 103 -0.16 -0.22 -0.88
CA SER A 103 0.70 0.12 -2.02
C SER A 103 0.69 1.63 -2.26
N HIS A 104 1.82 2.15 -2.74
CA HIS A 104 1.98 3.56 -3.09
C HIS A 104 2.64 3.68 -4.47
N TYR A 105 1.89 4.17 -5.47
CA TYR A 105 2.31 4.31 -6.87
C TYR A 105 2.92 3.03 -7.47
N CYS A 106 2.40 1.87 -7.06
CA CYS A 106 2.84 0.56 -7.54
C CYS A 106 1.96 0.06 -8.68
N LEU A 107 0.64 0.08 -8.50
CA LEU A 107 -0.30 -0.55 -9.42
C LEU A 107 -0.38 0.17 -10.76
N GLU A 108 -0.12 1.48 -10.78
CA GLU A 108 -0.05 2.27 -12.02
C GLU A 108 1.07 1.79 -12.96
N GLN A 109 2.13 1.18 -12.42
CA GLN A 109 3.27 0.68 -13.20
C GLN A 109 2.97 -0.66 -13.88
N VAL A 110 1.95 -1.39 -13.43
CA VAL A 110 1.63 -2.76 -13.87
C VAL A 110 0.13 -2.93 -14.17
N PRO A 111 -0.45 -2.13 -15.08
CA PRO A 111 -1.90 -2.06 -15.28
C PRO A 111 -2.54 -3.42 -15.61
N LEU A 112 -1.88 -4.26 -16.41
CA LEU A 112 -2.40 -5.58 -16.81
C LEU A 112 -2.39 -6.60 -15.65
N LEU A 113 -1.56 -6.38 -14.63
CA LEU A 113 -1.43 -7.27 -13.48
C LEU A 113 -2.12 -6.73 -12.22
N SER A 114 -2.58 -5.46 -12.24
CA SER A 114 -3.09 -4.77 -11.08
C SER A 114 -4.22 -5.53 -10.37
N LYS A 115 -5.17 -6.09 -11.13
CA LYS A 115 -6.24 -6.89 -10.54
C LYS A 115 -5.71 -8.09 -9.74
N LYS A 116 -4.78 -8.84 -10.30
CA LYS A 116 -4.20 -10.01 -9.63
C LYS A 116 -3.41 -9.64 -8.38
N ILE A 117 -2.70 -8.51 -8.43
CA ILE A 117 -1.97 -7.98 -7.27
C ILE A 117 -2.96 -7.55 -6.18
N ILE A 118 -4.04 -6.86 -6.54
CA ILE A 118 -5.09 -6.47 -5.60
C ILE A 118 -5.73 -7.70 -4.94
N ASP A 119 -6.06 -8.74 -5.70
CA ASP A 119 -6.62 -9.97 -5.16
C ASP A 119 -5.67 -10.62 -4.12
N GLU A 120 -4.37 -10.63 -4.38
CA GLU A 120 -3.35 -11.12 -3.45
C GLU A 120 -3.22 -10.21 -2.20
N MET A 121 -3.22 -8.88 -2.36
CA MET A 121 -3.23 -7.95 -1.24
C MET A 121 -4.46 -8.15 -0.35
N ILE A 122 -5.63 -8.37 -0.96
CA ILE A 122 -6.88 -8.71 -0.24
C ILE A 122 -6.72 -10.02 0.52
N ARG A 123 -6.16 -11.04 -0.11
CA ARG A 123 -5.98 -12.36 0.49
C ARG A 123 -5.09 -12.32 1.74
N VAL A 124 -3.96 -11.61 1.69
CA VAL A 124 -3.01 -11.56 2.82
C VAL A 124 -3.37 -10.53 3.89
N SER A 125 -4.34 -9.66 3.65
CA SER A 125 -4.81 -8.66 4.60
C SER A 125 -5.88 -9.21 5.53
N SER A 126 -5.71 -9.04 6.85
CA SER A 126 -6.69 -9.44 7.86
C SER A 126 -7.70 -8.33 8.20
N LYS A 127 -7.30 -7.05 8.08
CA LYS A 127 -8.14 -5.93 8.52
C LYS A 127 -8.30 -4.83 7.48
N TYR A 128 -7.18 -4.28 6.96
CA TYR A 128 -7.20 -3.07 6.14
C TYR A 128 -6.29 -3.17 4.93
N ILE A 129 -6.72 -2.54 3.85
CA ILE A 129 -5.91 -2.32 2.66
C ILE A 129 -5.96 -0.84 2.31
N ILE A 130 -4.80 -0.27 1.99
CA ILE A 130 -4.67 1.12 1.55
C ILE A 130 -4.02 1.13 0.16
N PHE A 131 -4.70 1.75 -0.80
CA PHE A 131 -4.14 2.06 -2.11
C PHE A 131 -3.92 3.57 -2.22
N ILE A 132 -2.69 3.98 -2.48
CA ILE A 132 -2.34 5.37 -2.80
C ILE A 132 -1.89 5.39 -4.25
N GLU A 133 -2.87 5.48 -5.12
CA GLU A 133 -2.70 5.38 -6.58
C GLU A 133 -3.46 6.50 -7.28
N PRO A 134 -3.06 6.93 -8.49
CA PRO A 134 -3.82 7.90 -9.26
C PRO A 134 -5.25 7.41 -9.51
N SER A 135 -6.25 8.17 -9.09
CA SER A 135 -7.66 7.83 -9.28
C SER A 135 -8.30 8.69 -10.35
N TYR A 136 -8.92 8.06 -11.34
CA TYR A 136 -9.64 8.77 -12.40
C TYR A 136 -10.82 9.60 -11.84
N GLU A 137 -11.57 9.08 -10.89
CA GLU A 137 -12.77 9.73 -10.34
C GLU A 137 -12.44 11.01 -9.55
N PHE A 138 -11.31 11.01 -8.82
CA PHE A 138 -10.95 12.11 -7.91
C PHE A 138 -9.86 13.03 -8.46
N SER A 139 -9.41 12.79 -9.69
CA SER A 139 -8.36 13.58 -10.33
C SER A 139 -8.92 14.76 -11.11
N ASN A 140 -8.10 15.80 -11.27
CA ASN A 140 -8.34 16.88 -12.23
C ASN A 140 -8.18 16.38 -13.69
N GLU A 141 -8.57 17.20 -14.64
CA GLU A 141 -8.56 16.86 -16.07
C GLU A 141 -7.15 16.46 -16.56
N TYR A 142 -6.11 17.17 -16.14
CA TYR A 142 -4.73 16.85 -16.51
C TYR A 142 -4.33 15.43 -16.07
N THR A 143 -4.62 15.07 -14.83
CA THR A 143 -4.31 13.73 -14.30
C THR A 143 -5.18 12.65 -14.94
N ARG A 144 -6.46 12.93 -15.23
CA ARG A 144 -7.33 12.01 -15.98
C ARG A 144 -6.77 11.70 -17.36
N ASN A 145 -6.36 12.72 -18.10
CA ASN A 145 -5.74 12.56 -19.41
C ASN A 145 -4.44 11.75 -19.32
N LYS A 146 -3.59 11.99 -18.31
CA LYS A 146 -2.40 11.20 -18.05
C LYS A 146 -2.72 9.72 -17.80
N ILE A 147 -3.73 9.42 -16.98
CA ILE A 147 -4.19 8.06 -16.69
C ILE A 147 -4.59 7.34 -17.99
N LEU A 148 -5.37 8.00 -18.85
CA LEU A 148 -5.83 7.44 -20.13
C LEU A 148 -4.67 7.22 -21.11
N ILE A 149 -3.79 8.22 -21.28
CA ILE A 149 -2.65 8.15 -22.22
C ILE A 149 -1.65 7.08 -21.80
N LYS A 150 -1.40 6.95 -20.50
CA LYS A 150 -0.44 5.98 -19.94
C LYS A 150 -1.04 4.57 -19.79
N GLY A 151 -2.34 4.41 -19.98
CA GLY A 151 -3.03 3.14 -19.77
C GLY A 151 -3.00 2.67 -18.30
N TYR A 152 -2.96 3.61 -17.36
CA TYR A 152 -3.01 3.28 -15.93
C TYR A 152 -4.34 2.64 -15.55
N PRO A 153 -4.38 1.79 -14.52
CA PRO A 153 -5.63 1.20 -14.06
C PRO A 153 -6.63 2.29 -13.68
N ILE A 154 -7.86 2.15 -14.16
CA ILE A 154 -8.93 3.08 -13.77
C ILE A 154 -9.55 2.56 -12.47
N PHE A 155 -9.03 3.02 -11.34
CA PHE A 155 -9.62 2.73 -10.04
C PHE A 155 -10.91 3.52 -9.87
N ARG A 156 -12.01 2.80 -9.65
CA ARG A 156 -13.33 3.35 -9.35
C ARG A 156 -13.81 2.82 -8.01
N LYS A 157 -14.48 3.67 -7.23
CA LYS A 157 -15.10 3.29 -5.96
C LYS A 157 -15.90 1.99 -6.07
N LYS A 158 -16.71 1.87 -7.12
CA LYS A 158 -17.56 0.70 -7.38
C LYS A 158 -16.80 -0.64 -7.48
N MET A 159 -15.54 -0.62 -7.87
CA MET A 159 -14.73 -1.86 -7.97
C MET A 159 -14.52 -2.53 -6.61
N PHE A 160 -14.72 -1.80 -5.54
CA PHE A 160 -14.37 -2.22 -4.18
C PHE A 160 -15.57 -2.24 -3.22
N GLU A 161 -16.77 -1.85 -3.70
CA GLU A 161 -17.99 -1.79 -2.87
C GLU A 161 -18.38 -3.16 -2.28
N ASN A 162 -17.99 -4.25 -2.96
CA ASN A 162 -18.21 -5.63 -2.49
C ASN A 162 -16.96 -6.26 -1.85
N SER A 163 -15.87 -5.51 -1.76
CA SER A 163 -14.62 -5.97 -1.16
C SER A 163 -14.53 -5.47 0.27
N PHE A 164 -14.03 -6.29 1.16
CA PHE A 164 -13.93 -6.02 2.60
C PHE A 164 -12.85 -4.99 2.97
N SER A 165 -12.63 -3.97 2.15
CA SER A 165 -11.46 -3.12 2.27
C SER A 165 -11.81 -1.64 2.35
N LYS A 166 -11.08 -0.94 3.20
CA LYS A 166 -11.07 0.51 3.29
C LYS A 166 -10.19 1.05 2.17
N ILE A 167 -10.77 1.78 1.23
CA ILE A 167 -10.03 2.30 0.09
C ILE A 167 -9.84 3.80 0.23
N ILE A 168 -8.60 4.23 0.08
CA ILE A 168 -8.18 5.61 0.12
C ILE A 168 -7.65 5.98 -1.25
N TYR A 169 -8.28 6.98 -1.85
CA TYR A 169 -7.88 7.54 -3.13
C TYR A 169 -7.23 8.90 -2.94
N ARG A 170 -6.22 9.16 -3.73
CA ARG A 170 -5.60 10.48 -3.89
C ARG A 170 -5.70 10.91 -5.35
#